data_f67005b86ca5eb1fc6b7e6a8968229b6
#
_entry.id   f67005b86ca5eb1fc6b7e6a8968229b6
#
_cell.length_a   1.000
_cell.length_b   1.000
_cell.length_c   1.000
_cell.angle_alpha   90.00
_cell.angle_beta   90.00
_cell.angle_gamma   90.00
#
_symmetry.space_group_name_H-M   'P 1'
#
loop_
_entity.id
_entity.type
_entity.pdbx_description
1 polymer ?
#
loop_
_entity_poly.entity_id
_entity_poly.type
_entity_poly.pdbx_seq_one_letter_code
_entity_poly.pdbx_strand_id
1 'polypeptide(L)'
;EKQPELFVTGEEFKWANGYLTENGLDREKKIIMVHPAVTQPYRHWGMDKFIELSRKLIQDGKFQVMGIFSEMEQSIANILLENVKGVFVYVGPMRPSMALIQQANLMIDNDSGPAHVAQALNVPTLVLVGPDYKNSYRDSQIYGNKHYVFYKNIPCRDLFFSGCLPPNPCPKYDCIDHSVEEVFQKAQKLLMQ
;
A
#
# COMPACT_ATOMS: atom_id res chain seq x y z
N GLU A 1 -16.30 14.92 -10.56
CA GLU A 1 -15.13 14.49 -11.32
C GLU A 1 -15.23 12.98 -11.58
N LYS A 2 -14.80 12.52 -12.79
CA LYS A 2 -14.82 11.10 -13.08
C LYS A 2 -13.66 10.41 -12.37
N GLN A 3 -13.94 9.33 -11.66
CA GLN A 3 -12.93 8.45 -11.10
C GLN A 3 -12.08 7.88 -12.26
N PRO A 4 -10.74 7.88 -12.16
CA PRO A 4 -9.91 7.15 -13.11
C PRO A 4 -10.28 5.67 -13.08
N GLU A 5 -10.34 5.05 -14.23
CA GLU A 5 -10.64 3.63 -14.36
C GLU A 5 -9.50 2.91 -15.09
N LEU A 6 -9.10 1.77 -14.56
CA LEU A 6 -8.18 0.84 -15.19
C LEU A 6 -8.86 -0.51 -15.39
N PHE A 7 -8.50 -1.18 -16.47
CA PHE A 7 -9.08 -2.47 -16.82
C PHE A 7 -7.98 -3.52 -16.95
N VAL A 8 -8.25 -4.68 -16.38
CA VAL A 8 -7.49 -5.90 -16.54
C VAL A 8 -8.26 -6.80 -17.49
N THR A 9 -7.58 -7.32 -18.52
CA THR A 9 -8.21 -8.24 -19.49
C THR A 9 -8.51 -9.59 -18.86
N GLY A 10 -9.39 -10.38 -19.52
CA GLY A 10 -9.69 -11.73 -19.04
C GLY A 10 -8.46 -12.67 -19.03
N GLU A 11 -7.50 -12.47 -19.94
CA GLU A 11 -6.25 -13.23 -19.98
C GLU A 11 -5.33 -12.85 -18.81
N GLU A 12 -5.18 -11.56 -18.53
CA GLU A 12 -4.40 -11.06 -17.39
C GLU A 12 -5.01 -11.52 -16.06
N PHE A 13 -6.34 -11.53 -15.97
CA PHE A 13 -7.05 -12.04 -14.80
C PHE A 13 -6.79 -13.53 -14.57
N LYS A 14 -6.85 -14.33 -15.64
CA LYS A 14 -6.54 -15.77 -15.57
C LYS A 14 -5.09 -16.01 -15.19
N TRP A 15 -4.17 -15.25 -15.78
CA TRP A 15 -2.76 -15.31 -15.43
C TRP A 15 -2.54 -15.01 -13.95
N ALA A 16 -3.12 -13.92 -13.42
CA ALA A 16 -2.97 -13.55 -12.01
C ALA A 16 -3.51 -14.64 -11.08
N ASN A 17 -4.67 -15.24 -11.39
CA ASN A 17 -5.20 -16.35 -10.62
C ASN A 17 -4.27 -17.58 -10.63
N GLY A 18 -3.74 -17.94 -11.81
CA GLY A 18 -2.76 -19.02 -11.94
C GLY A 18 -1.52 -18.75 -11.11
N TYR A 19 -0.95 -17.55 -11.26
CA TYR A 19 0.23 -17.12 -10.51
C TYR A 19 0.05 -17.23 -8.99
N LEU A 20 -1.08 -16.73 -8.46
CA LEU A 20 -1.36 -16.81 -7.02
C LEU A 20 -1.45 -18.27 -6.54
N THR A 21 -2.12 -19.13 -7.30
CA THR A 21 -2.26 -20.54 -6.97
C THR A 21 -0.92 -21.29 -7.03
N GLU A 22 -0.14 -21.10 -8.09
CA GLU A 22 1.17 -21.73 -8.29
C GLU A 22 2.19 -21.31 -7.21
N ASN A 23 2.05 -20.11 -6.68
CA ASN A 23 2.87 -19.61 -5.58
C ASN A 23 2.31 -19.96 -4.19
N GLY A 24 1.25 -20.78 -4.12
CA GLY A 24 0.75 -21.33 -2.86
C GLY A 24 -0.16 -20.42 -2.05
N LEU A 25 -0.74 -19.37 -2.67
CA LEU A 25 -1.75 -18.56 -1.99
C LEU A 25 -3.07 -19.33 -1.90
N ASP A 26 -3.63 -19.35 -0.70
CA ASP A 26 -4.91 -19.95 -0.39
C ASP A 26 -6.06 -19.03 -0.84
N ARG A 27 -6.87 -19.45 -1.79
CA ARG A 27 -7.95 -18.64 -2.37
C ARG A 27 -9.13 -18.41 -1.42
N GLU A 28 -9.20 -19.14 -0.32
CA GLU A 28 -10.22 -18.95 0.73
C GLU A 28 -9.84 -17.84 1.72
N LYS A 29 -8.56 -17.45 1.76
CA LYS A 29 -8.08 -16.38 2.61
C LYS A 29 -8.06 -15.04 1.89
N LYS A 30 -8.32 -13.98 2.63
CA LYS A 30 -8.20 -12.61 2.11
C LYS A 30 -6.76 -12.25 1.84
N ILE A 31 -6.50 -11.68 0.67
CA ILE A 31 -5.16 -11.22 0.25
C ILE A 31 -5.04 -9.73 0.55
N ILE A 32 -4.05 -9.40 1.37
CA ILE A 32 -3.66 -8.01 1.62
C ILE A 32 -2.35 -7.74 0.87
N MET A 33 -2.40 -6.78 -0.05
CA MET A 33 -1.19 -6.33 -0.72
C MET A 33 -0.54 -5.18 0.03
N VAL A 34 0.79 -5.20 0.07
CA VAL A 34 1.60 -4.14 0.68
C VAL A 34 2.64 -3.63 -0.30
N HIS A 35 2.88 -2.32 -0.30
CA HIS A 35 3.94 -1.70 -1.09
C HIS A 35 4.70 -0.68 -0.22
N PRO A 36 5.78 -1.11 0.45
CA PRO A 36 6.57 -0.24 1.33
C PRO A 36 7.48 0.73 0.58
N ALA A 37 7.75 0.50 -0.71
CA ALA A 37 8.69 1.31 -1.47
C ALA A 37 8.13 2.71 -1.79
N VAL A 38 8.99 3.72 -1.74
CA VAL A 38 8.67 5.10 -2.11
C VAL A 38 9.97 5.87 -2.37
N THR A 39 9.91 6.80 -3.32
CA THR A 39 11.09 7.58 -3.71
C THR A 39 11.41 8.74 -2.79
N GLN A 40 10.41 9.26 -2.08
CA GLN A 40 10.56 10.44 -1.22
C GLN A 40 10.57 10.07 0.25
N PRO A 41 11.61 10.43 1.01
CA PRO A 41 11.74 10.06 2.43
C PRO A 41 10.55 10.49 3.29
N TYR A 42 9.96 11.65 3.00
CA TYR A 42 8.81 12.18 3.75
C TYR A 42 7.49 11.44 3.48
N ARG A 43 7.47 10.54 2.50
CA ARG A 43 6.32 9.64 2.22
C ARG A 43 6.52 8.24 2.80
N HIS A 44 7.67 7.97 3.42
CA HIS A 44 8.03 6.64 3.88
C HIS A 44 7.53 6.40 5.31
N TRP A 45 6.52 5.55 5.47
CA TRP A 45 6.00 5.18 6.80
C TRP A 45 7.02 4.39 7.65
N GLY A 46 7.92 3.68 7.01
CA GLY A 46 8.97 2.90 7.65
C GLY A 46 8.92 1.42 7.25
N MET A 47 10.05 0.89 6.76
CA MET A 47 10.14 -0.53 6.38
C MET A 47 9.91 -1.45 7.57
N ASP A 48 10.45 -1.12 8.73
CA ASP A 48 10.28 -1.88 9.97
C ASP A 48 8.80 -2.01 10.36
N LYS A 49 8.02 -0.95 10.17
CA LYS A 49 6.59 -0.95 10.44
C LYS A 49 5.81 -1.80 9.44
N PHE A 50 6.19 -1.78 8.15
CA PHE A 50 5.58 -2.68 7.17
C PHE A 50 5.90 -4.15 7.47
N ILE A 51 7.11 -4.45 7.93
CA ILE A 51 7.51 -5.79 8.38
C ILE A 51 6.64 -6.22 9.58
N GLU A 52 6.54 -5.37 10.60
CA GLU A 52 5.74 -5.66 11.79
C GLU A 52 4.25 -5.83 11.46
N LEU A 53 3.69 -4.93 10.64
CA LEU A 53 2.31 -5.02 10.16
C LEU A 53 2.05 -6.34 9.42
N SER A 54 2.95 -6.70 8.50
CA SER A 54 2.83 -7.93 7.71
C SER A 54 2.86 -9.18 8.59
N ARG A 55 3.77 -9.22 9.58
CA ARG A 55 3.80 -10.31 10.58
C ARG A 55 2.49 -10.39 11.36
N LYS A 56 1.97 -9.26 11.80
CA LYS A 56 0.74 -9.20 12.59
C LYS A 56 -0.48 -9.64 11.78
N LEU A 57 -0.56 -9.23 10.51
CA LEU A 57 -1.62 -9.65 9.60
C LEU A 57 -1.59 -11.16 9.34
N ILE A 58 -0.40 -11.73 9.10
CA ILE A 58 -0.24 -13.18 8.89
C ILE A 58 -0.58 -13.97 10.16
N GLN A 59 -0.17 -13.49 11.34
CA GLN A 59 -0.46 -14.12 12.64
C GLN A 59 -1.95 -14.16 12.99
N ASP A 60 -2.76 -13.25 12.47
CA ASP A 60 -4.23 -13.30 12.61
C ASP A 60 -4.83 -14.58 12.00
N GLY A 61 -4.15 -15.20 11.05
CA GLY A 61 -4.53 -16.47 10.41
C GLY A 61 -5.61 -16.34 9.33
N LYS A 62 -6.31 -15.20 9.24
CA LYS A 62 -7.37 -14.93 8.27
C LYS A 62 -6.85 -14.33 6.97
N PHE A 63 -5.63 -13.79 7.01
CA PHE A 63 -5.04 -13.02 5.94
C PHE A 63 -3.78 -13.66 5.39
N GLN A 64 -3.51 -13.38 4.14
CA GLN A 64 -2.24 -13.60 3.48
C GLN A 64 -1.71 -12.25 3.02
N VAL A 65 -0.42 -12.06 3.12
CA VAL A 65 0.24 -10.80 2.74
C VAL A 65 1.10 -11.02 1.53
N MET A 66 0.94 -10.14 0.54
CA MET A 66 1.75 -10.13 -0.67
C MET A 66 2.37 -8.74 -0.89
N GLY A 67 3.68 -8.68 -0.93
CA GLY A 67 4.42 -7.49 -1.37
C GLY A 67 4.40 -7.39 -2.89
N ILE A 68 4.21 -6.18 -3.42
CA ILE A 68 4.24 -5.93 -4.85
C ILE A 68 5.30 -4.87 -5.16
N PHE A 69 6.18 -5.14 -6.14
CA PHE A 69 7.35 -4.30 -6.41
C PHE A 69 7.67 -4.26 -7.90
N SER A 70 8.28 -3.17 -8.34
CA SER A 70 8.97 -3.10 -9.63
C SER A 70 10.36 -3.76 -9.55
N GLU A 71 10.97 -4.04 -10.70
CA GLU A 71 12.33 -4.59 -10.77
C GLU A 71 13.37 -3.69 -10.08
N MET A 72 13.16 -2.37 -10.11
CA MET A 72 14.04 -1.40 -9.44
C MET A 72 13.96 -1.48 -7.91
N GLU A 73 12.92 -2.10 -7.37
CA GLU A 73 12.67 -2.22 -5.94
C GLU A 73 13.03 -3.61 -5.38
N GLN A 74 13.78 -4.43 -6.16
CA GLN A 74 14.17 -5.78 -5.77
C GLN A 74 14.83 -5.85 -4.40
N SER A 75 15.66 -4.87 -4.05
CA SER A 75 16.31 -4.83 -2.73
C SER A 75 15.31 -4.67 -1.57
N ILE A 76 14.25 -3.88 -1.77
CA ILE A 76 13.20 -3.69 -0.78
C ILE A 76 12.34 -4.94 -0.67
N ALA A 77 12.05 -5.58 -1.80
CA ALA A 77 11.37 -6.87 -1.86
C ALA A 77 12.11 -7.96 -1.06
N ASN A 78 13.44 -8.04 -1.21
CA ASN A 78 14.29 -8.98 -0.48
C ASN A 78 14.24 -8.72 1.05
N ILE A 79 14.30 -7.46 1.48
CA ILE A 79 14.17 -7.13 2.91
C ILE A 79 12.83 -7.64 3.48
N LEU A 80 11.73 -7.50 2.74
CA LEU A 80 10.43 -8.02 3.19
C LEU A 80 10.44 -9.54 3.30
N LEU A 81 10.95 -10.26 2.29
CA LEU A 81 11.06 -11.71 2.26
C LEU A 81 11.91 -12.27 3.39
N GLU A 82 13.06 -11.67 3.65
CA GLU A 82 14.00 -12.10 4.69
C GLU A 82 13.44 -11.94 6.11
N ASN A 83 12.60 -10.92 6.30
CA ASN A 83 12.11 -10.54 7.63
C ASN A 83 10.69 -11.00 7.94
N VAL A 84 9.91 -11.45 6.96
CA VAL A 84 8.52 -11.86 7.19
C VAL A 84 8.29 -13.29 6.71
N LYS A 85 8.23 -14.24 7.64
CA LYS A 85 7.91 -15.62 7.32
C LYS A 85 6.47 -15.74 6.81
N GLY A 86 6.28 -16.37 5.66
CA GLY A 86 4.98 -16.61 5.06
C GLY A 86 4.42 -15.42 4.25
N VAL A 87 5.23 -14.39 4.01
CA VAL A 87 4.91 -13.35 3.04
C VAL A 87 5.15 -13.88 1.62
N PHE A 88 4.30 -13.48 0.69
CA PHE A 88 4.50 -13.66 -0.74
C PHE A 88 5.04 -12.36 -1.34
N VAL A 89 5.82 -12.46 -2.41
CA VAL A 89 6.36 -11.27 -3.08
C VAL A 89 6.30 -11.45 -4.59
N TYR A 90 5.83 -10.43 -5.26
CA TYR A 90 5.94 -10.29 -6.71
C TYR A 90 6.88 -9.12 -7.04
N VAL A 91 7.80 -9.36 -7.94
CA VAL A 91 8.67 -8.33 -8.52
C VAL A 91 8.56 -8.40 -10.04
N GLY A 92 8.15 -7.33 -10.66
CA GLY A 92 7.98 -7.32 -12.11
C GLY A 92 7.31 -6.05 -12.66
N PRO A 93 6.98 -6.07 -13.95
CA PRO A 93 6.40 -4.91 -14.62
C PRO A 93 5.00 -4.57 -14.13
N MET A 94 4.61 -3.31 -14.36
CA MET A 94 3.35 -2.74 -13.85
C MET A 94 2.10 -3.49 -14.35
N ARG A 95 2.07 -3.97 -15.59
CA ARG A 95 0.85 -4.56 -16.15
C ARG A 95 0.45 -5.87 -15.46
N PRO A 96 1.34 -6.85 -15.25
CA PRO A 96 1.08 -7.98 -14.37
C PRO A 96 0.80 -7.58 -12.91
N SER A 97 1.50 -6.56 -12.38
CA SER A 97 1.21 -6.02 -11.04
C SER A 97 -0.23 -5.58 -10.90
N MET A 98 -0.79 -4.89 -11.91
CA MET A 98 -2.20 -4.48 -11.94
C MET A 98 -3.15 -5.68 -11.84
N ALA A 99 -2.87 -6.74 -12.57
CA ALA A 99 -3.68 -7.96 -12.56
C ALA A 99 -3.67 -8.65 -11.18
N LEU A 100 -2.52 -8.64 -10.51
CA LEU A 100 -2.39 -9.12 -9.13
C LEU A 100 -3.10 -8.20 -8.14
N ILE A 101 -2.91 -6.88 -8.25
CA ILE A 101 -3.58 -5.89 -7.39
C ILE A 101 -5.10 -6.06 -7.45
N GLN A 102 -5.67 -6.34 -8.62
CA GLN A 102 -7.11 -6.57 -8.77
C GLN A 102 -7.62 -7.77 -7.96
N GLN A 103 -6.75 -8.72 -7.59
CA GLN A 103 -7.10 -9.88 -6.76
C GLN A 103 -7.05 -9.58 -5.25
N ALA A 104 -6.56 -8.41 -4.86
CA ALA A 104 -6.43 -8.04 -3.46
C ALA A 104 -7.80 -7.68 -2.84
N ASN A 105 -7.96 -8.03 -1.57
CA ASN A 105 -9.07 -7.56 -0.75
C ASN A 105 -8.79 -6.19 -0.12
N LEU A 106 -7.50 -5.83 0.02
CA LEU A 106 -7.03 -4.54 0.51
C LEU A 106 -5.60 -4.28 0.01
N MET A 107 -5.34 -3.06 -0.44
CA MET A 107 -4.00 -2.54 -0.69
C MET A 107 -3.61 -1.60 0.45
N ILE A 108 -2.46 -1.82 1.08
CA ILE A 108 -1.86 -0.92 2.08
C ILE A 108 -0.57 -0.38 1.50
N ASP A 109 -0.48 0.92 1.34
CA ASP A 109 0.62 1.55 0.61
C ASP A 109 0.99 2.90 1.24
N ASN A 110 2.20 3.33 1.00
CA ASN A 110 2.55 4.73 1.10
C ASN A 110 1.82 5.52 0.00
N ASP A 111 1.96 6.83 -0.04
CA ASP A 111 1.50 7.65 -1.15
C ASP A 111 2.39 7.40 -2.39
N SER A 112 2.02 6.38 -3.18
CA SER A 112 2.80 5.88 -4.31
C SER A 112 1.93 5.46 -5.50
N GLY A 113 2.57 5.13 -6.63
CA GLY A 113 1.88 4.71 -7.85
C GLY A 113 0.91 3.53 -7.68
N PRO A 114 1.31 2.42 -7.05
CA PRO A 114 0.43 1.27 -6.80
C PRO A 114 -0.85 1.59 -6.03
N ALA A 115 -0.84 2.56 -5.11
CA ALA A 115 -2.07 3.01 -4.44
C ALA A 115 -3.08 3.59 -5.43
N HIS A 116 -2.62 4.44 -6.35
CA HIS A 116 -3.48 5.03 -7.40
C HIS A 116 -3.98 3.96 -8.37
N VAL A 117 -3.16 2.97 -8.70
CA VAL A 117 -3.54 1.81 -9.51
C VAL A 117 -4.65 1.01 -8.83
N ALA A 118 -4.50 0.70 -7.54
CA ALA A 118 -5.50 -0.03 -6.77
C ALA A 118 -6.84 0.74 -6.70
N GLN A 119 -6.78 2.06 -6.51
CA GLN A 119 -7.98 2.91 -6.54
C GLN A 119 -8.66 2.88 -7.90
N ALA A 120 -7.92 3.01 -8.99
CA ALA A 120 -8.46 2.99 -10.35
C ALA A 120 -9.02 1.60 -10.75
N LEU A 121 -8.55 0.52 -10.12
CA LEU A 121 -9.09 -0.84 -10.22
C LEU A 121 -10.26 -1.09 -9.23
N ASN A 122 -10.68 -0.07 -8.47
CA ASN A 122 -11.71 -0.17 -7.44
C ASN A 122 -11.40 -1.21 -6.32
N VAL A 123 -10.11 -1.45 -6.06
CA VAL A 123 -9.62 -2.27 -4.95
C VAL A 123 -9.58 -1.41 -3.68
N PRO A 124 -10.13 -1.88 -2.55
CA PRO A 124 -10.03 -1.16 -1.29
C PRO A 124 -8.59 -0.77 -0.96
N THR A 125 -8.36 0.49 -0.57
CA THR A 125 -7.01 0.98 -0.26
C THR A 125 -6.94 1.66 1.10
N LEU A 126 -5.82 1.43 1.78
CA LEU A 126 -5.40 2.19 2.95
C LEU A 126 -4.07 2.87 2.62
N VAL A 127 -4.10 4.16 2.38
CA VAL A 127 -2.93 4.93 1.97
C VAL A 127 -2.38 5.72 3.14
N LEU A 128 -1.11 5.50 3.46
CA LEU A 128 -0.38 6.20 4.53
C LEU A 128 0.27 7.44 3.93
N VAL A 129 -0.21 8.62 4.34
CA VAL A 129 0.17 9.87 3.70
C VAL A 129 0.93 10.78 4.65
N GLY A 130 2.00 11.32 4.13
CA GLY A 130 2.86 12.28 4.79
C GLY A 130 2.39 13.74 4.67
N PRO A 131 3.32 14.69 4.63
CA PRO A 131 3.04 16.12 4.71
C PRO A 131 2.33 16.69 3.47
N ASP A 132 2.45 16.05 2.32
CA ASP A 132 1.89 16.51 1.06
C ASP A 132 0.44 16.07 0.80
N TYR A 133 -0.26 15.63 1.85
CA TYR A 133 -1.68 15.22 1.80
C TYR A 133 -2.56 16.19 0.98
N LYS A 134 -2.41 17.50 1.20
CA LYS A 134 -3.20 18.50 0.47
C LYS A 134 -2.90 18.56 -1.03
N ASN A 135 -1.76 18.08 -1.46
CA ASN A 135 -1.37 18.08 -2.88
C ASN A 135 -1.68 16.74 -3.56
N SER A 136 -1.45 15.63 -2.87
CA SER A 136 -1.64 14.28 -3.40
C SER A 136 -3.06 13.76 -3.21
N TYR A 137 -3.73 14.13 -2.10
CA TYR A 137 -5.06 13.65 -1.73
C TYR A 137 -5.97 14.78 -1.28
N ARG A 138 -6.20 15.77 -2.15
CA ARG A 138 -7.31 16.70 -1.94
C ARG A 138 -8.63 15.92 -1.99
N ASP A 139 -9.67 16.45 -1.40
CA ASP A 139 -10.99 15.81 -1.30
C ASP A 139 -11.51 15.20 -2.61
N SER A 140 -11.07 15.74 -3.76
CA SER A 140 -11.39 15.26 -5.10
C SER A 140 -10.58 14.02 -5.56
N GLN A 141 -9.57 13.57 -4.81
CA GLN A 141 -8.68 12.47 -5.21
C GLN A 141 -8.92 11.18 -4.41
N ILE A 142 -9.84 11.20 -3.45
CA ILE A 142 -10.31 10.00 -2.78
C ILE A 142 -11.54 9.51 -3.55
N TYR A 143 -11.34 8.47 -4.34
CA TYR A 143 -12.37 7.92 -5.19
C TYR A 143 -13.23 6.89 -4.45
N GLY A 144 -14.44 7.30 -4.06
CA GLY A 144 -15.42 6.42 -3.44
C GLY A 144 -15.15 6.09 -1.96
N ASN A 145 -16.05 5.30 -1.38
CA ASN A 145 -16.06 4.97 0.06
C ASN A 145 -15.17 3.78 0.47
N LYS A 146 -14.53 3.14 -0.51
CA LYS A 146 -13.63 1.98 -0.28
C LYS A 146 -12.19 2.38 -0.02
N HIS A 147 -11.83 3.64 -0.25
CA HIS A 147 -10.47 4.12 -0.15
C HIS A 147 -10.33 4.99 1.08
N TYR A 148 -9.31 4.72 1.86
CA TYR A 148 -9.05 5.44 3.08
C TYR A 148 -7.64 6.02 3.08
N VAL A 149 -7.56 7.33 3.30
CA VAL A 149 -6.29 8.04 3.46
C VAL A 149 -6.03 8.23 4.95
N PHE A 150 -4.93 7.67 5.41
CA PHE A 150 -4.51 7.71 6.80
C PHE A 150 -3.43 8.77 6.98
N TYR A 151 -3.78 9.87 7.63
CA TYR A 151 -2.91 11.00 7.86
C TYR A 151 -3.08 11.55 9.27
N LYS A 152 -2.02 12.17 9.81
CA LYS A 152 -2.09 12.89 11.08
C LYS A 152 -2.39 14.37 10.86
N ASN A 153 -3.34 14.88 11.64
CA ASN A 153 -3.62 16.31 11.67
C ASN A 153 -2.68 17.00 12.67
N ILE A 154 -1.50 17.41 12.20
CA ILE A 154 -0.50 18.08 13.02
C ILE A 154 -0.30 19.53 12.54
N PRO A 155 0.07 20.47 13.43
CA PRO A 155 0.13 21.91 13.11
C PRO A 155 1.04 22.26 11.92
N CYS A 156 2.18 21.53 11.77
CA CYS A 156 3.15 21.81 10.71
C CYS A 156 2.74 21.31 9.32
N ARG A 157 1.62 20.56 9.19
CA ARG A 157 1.20 20.02 7.90
C ARG A 157 1.00 21.08 6.80
N ASP A 158 0.56 22.27 7.21
CA ASP A 158 0.31 23.37 6.26
C ASP A 158 1.62 24.07 5.81
N LEU A 159 2.76 23.69 6.39
CA LEU A 159 4.09 24.23 6.08
C LEU A 159 4.91 23.34 5.14
N PHE A 160 4.28 22.40 4.43
CA PHE A 160 4.96 21.40 3.60
C PHE A 160 6.09 21.99 2.73
N PHE A 161 5.79 23.03 1.95
CA PHE A 161 6.78 23.62 1.04
C PHE A 161 7.90 24.40 1.73
N SER A 162 7.71 24.82 2.98
CA SER A 162 8.70 25.62 3.72
C SER A 162 9.47 24.83 4.79
N GLY A 163 8.93 23.69 5.24
CA GLY A 163 9.48 22.96 6.38
C GLY A 163 9.76 21.47 6.17
N CYS A 164 9.34 20.90 5.02
CA CYS A 164 9.48 19.44 4.80
C CYS A 164 10.41 19.10 3.64
N LEU A 165 10.76 20.07 2.78
CA LEU A 165 11.60 19.89 1.60
C LEU A 165 13.00 20.51 1.80
N PRO A 166 14.01 20.03 1.07
CA PRO A 166 15.31 20.69 1.07
C PRO A 166 15.19 22.20 0.78
N PRO A 167 16.05 23.05 1.37
CA PRO A 167 17.24 22.71 2.15
C PRO A 167 17.02 22.35 3.61
N ASN A 168 15.81 22.46 4.16
CA ASN A 168 15.49 22.19 5.57
C ASN A 168 14.48 21.03 5.70
N PRO A 169 14.90 19.78 5.45
CA PRO A 169 14.00 18.65 5.58
C PRO A 169 13.56 18.47 7.03
N CYS A 170 12.28 18.14 7.24
CA CYS A 170 11.78 17.81 8.56
C CYS A 170 12.54 16.60 9.13
N PRO A 171 13.12 16.67 10.33
CA PRO A 171 13.92 15.58 10.87
C PRO A 171 13.09 14.39 11.38
N LYS A 172 11.79 14.58 11.59
CA LYS A 172 10.95 13.60 12.30
C LYS A 172 9.85 12.98 11.44
N TYR A 173 9.30 13.72 10.48
CA TYR A 173 8.12 13.30 9.68
C TYR A 173 6.96 12.73 10.53
N ASP A 174 6.67 13.36 11.69
CA ASP A 174 5.62 12.92 12.62
C ASP A 174 4.24 12.77 11.95
N CYS A 175 4.04 13.45 10.82
CA CYS A 175 2.80 13.40 10.03
C CYS A 175 2.49 12.02 9.43
N ILE A 176 3.50 11.20 9.17
CA ILE A 176 3.34 9.83 8.65
C ILE A 176 3.64 8.76 9.73
N ASP A 177 4.03 9.18 10.93
CA ASP A 177 4.42 8.28 12.02
C ASP A 177 3.20 7.66 12.73
N HIS A 178 2.38 6.90 11.98
CA HIS A 178 1.31 6.08 12.55
C HIS A 178 1.88 4.84 13.25
N SER A 179 1.25 4.41 14.34
CA SER A 179 1.61 3.13 14.96
C SER A 179 1.12 1.96 14.11
N VAL A 180 1.82 0.83 14.19
CA VAL A 180 1.41 -0.41 13.51
C VAL A 180 0.03 -0.86 13.97
N GLU A 181 -0.29 -0.68 15.25
CA GLU A 181 -1.59 -1.04 15.82
C GLU A 181 -2.74 -0.24 15.19
N GLU A 182 -2.59 1.08 15.05
CA GLU A 182 -3.60 1.93 14.42
C GLU A 182 -3.86 1.50 12.97
N VAL A 183 -2.80 1.21 12.21
CA VAL A 183 -2.91 0.76 10.81
C VAL A 183 -3.54 -0.64 10.72
N PHE A 184 -3.16 -1.56 11.60
CA PHE A 184 -3.72 -2.90 11.67
C PHE A 184 -5.22 -2.88 11.97
N GLN A 185 -5.66 -2.15 13.00
CA GLN A 185 -7.07 -2.01 13.36
C GLN A 185 -7.88 -1.39 12.21
N LYS A 186 -7.31 -0.41 11.53
CA LYS A 186 -7.97 0.20 10.38
C LYS A 186 -8.11 -0.77 9.21
N ALA A 187 -7.06 -1.55 8.93
CA ALA A 187 -7.08 -2.59 7.90
C ALA A 187 -8.17 -3.64 8.19
N GLN A 188 -8.25 -4.13 9.43
CA GLN A 188 -9.30 -5.06 9.84
C GLN A 188 -10.71 -4.47 9.63
N LYS A 189 -10.91 -3.21 10.03
CA LYS A 189 -12.21 -2.54 9.86
C LYS A 189 -12.62 -2.42 8.39
N LEU A 190 -11.67 -2.12 7.49
CA LEU A 190 -11.95 -2.03 6.06
C LEU A 190 -12.27 -3.40 5.43
N LEU A 191 -11.66 -4.47 5.95
CA LEU A 191 -11.88 -5.84 5.47
C LEU A 191 -13.20 -6.47 5.98
N MET A 192 -13.86 -5.86 6.97
CA MET A 192 -15.14 -6.31 7.52
C MET A 192 -16.35 -5.63 6.84
N GLN A 193 -16.12 -4.60 6.05
CA GLN A 193 -17.15 -3.91 5.26
C GLN A 193 -17.43 -4.63 3.94
#